data_30b176a49f922a4c5b3f1d0e424a8a11
#
_entry.id   30b176a49f922a4c5b3f1d0e424a8a11
#
_cell.length_a   1.000
_cell.length_b   1.000
_cell.length_c   1.000
_cell.angle_alpha   90.00
_cell.angle_beta   90.00
_cell.angle_gamma   90.00
#
_symmetry.space_group_name_H-M   'P 1'
#
loop_
_entity.id
_entity.type
_entity.pdbx_description
1 polymer ?
#
loop_
_entity_poly.entity_id
_entity_poly.type
_entity_poly.pdbx_seq_one_letter_code
_entity_poly.pdbx_strand_id
1 'polypeptide(L)'
;GDGKELCQIALARSMQTGDYISGYYRDQTIGVAVGDLTWPQYFAQLYGHPDINFDPHSGGRQMNNHHATRWLDEHGEWKDQTSRINSVAGISSTAAQTPRALGIAYASKLYRERPDLTEHATLFSKGGQEVCYTTIGDASTSEGMYFECINAAGVLQVPIIFSVWDDGYGISVPIEFQTTKSSISKALAGFQRNEDGKGLEIIEVKAWDYPGLLAAYVRAAKLAREEFVPCLVHVIECTQPQGHSASGSHERYKSTDRLAWEHEADCNVLFRQWILENKYSDESTLKAIDDAAIIEARKHQKDAFAAYMSSVDVDRKAYLRIAKNLLDSTNEPSLLEPIIEELNQVSYPIFSDLVKAGRKTLRAFRFYQGPAVKLLRKWLTDLEDKNRRRFSSHQMSESVHSPLLVKEVKPLYEKVPQQVDGREILNQSFSNFLEDPRVFILGEDVGKIGDVNQTLAGLQDKFGPLKVTDTGIREISLVGQGVGASMRGLKPIVEIQYLDYILY
;
A
#
# COMPACT_ATOMS: atom_id res chain seq x y z
N GLY A 1 -6.20 -11.12 8.71
CA GLY A 1 -5.45 -11.05 9.88
C GLY A 1 -5.91 -11.87 11.07
N ASP A 2 -6.68 -12.96 10.90
CA ASP A 2 -7.11 -13.84 11.98
C ASP A 2 -5.92 -14.32 12.82
N GLY A 3 -6.01 -14.19 14.16
CA GLY A 3 -4.93 -14.48 15.10
C GLY A 3 -3.85 -13.39 15.25
N LYS A 4 -4.03 -12.23 14.61
CA LYS A 4 -3.07 -11.11 14.65
C LYS A 4 -3.74 -9.77 14.99
N GLU A 5 -4.93 -9.78 15.58
CA GLU A 5 -5.73 -8.57 15.83
C GLU A 5 -5.10 -7.72 16.94
N LEU A 6 -4.67 -8.33 18.06
CA LEU A 6 -4.16 -7.58 19.20
C LEU A 6 -2.89 -6.80 18.89
N CYS A 7 -1.94 -7.39 18.16
CA CYS A 7 -0.72 -6.69 17.79
C CYS A 7 -1.02 -5.51 16.84
N GLN A 8 -2.00 -5.64 15.95
CA GLN A 8 -2.46 -4.56 15.08
C GLN A 8 -3.12 -3.43 15.87
N ILE A 9 -3.97 -3.75 16.85
CA ILE A 9 -4.60 -2.75 17.72
C ILE A 9 -3.55 -2.04 18.58
N ALA A 10 -2.59 -2.77 19.15
CA ALA A 10 -1.51 -2.20 19.96
C ALA A 10 -0.61 -1.27 19.12
N LEU A 11 -0.25 -1.67 17.89
CA LEU A 11 0.46 -0.83 16.94
C LEU A 11 -0.34 0.45 16.64
N ALA A 12 -1.61 0.33 16.27
CA ALA A 12 -2.49 1.47 15.96
C ALA A 12 -2.58 2.46 17.13
N ARG A 13 -2.59 1.98 18.38
CA ARG A 13 -2.60 2.82 19.59
C ARG A 13 -1.33 3.63 19.79
N SER A 14 -0.21 3.23 19.22
CA SER A 14 1.07 3.96 19.29
C SER A 14 1.24 5.00 18.19
N MET A 15 0.39 4.95 17.16
CA MET A 15 0.44 5.89 16.03
C MET A 15 -0.12 7.26 16.40
N GLN A 16 0.41 8.28 15.78
CA GLN A 16 -0.04 9.67 15.88
C GLN A 16 -0.42 10.23 14.52
N THR A 17 -1.24 11.27 14.53
CA THR A 17 -1.59 12.02 13.31
C THR A 17 -0.33 12.52 12.60
N GLY A 18 -0.23 12.25 11.32
CA GLY A 18 0.95 12.50 10.49
C GLY A 18 1.78 11.24 10.22
N ASP A 19 1.64 10.18 11.02
CA ASP A 19 2.37 8.93 10.83
C ASP A 19 1.93 8.18 9.57
N TYR A 20 2.77 7.25 9.13
CA TYR A 20 2.58 6.44 7.94
C TYR A 20 2.58 4.94 8.29
N ILE A 21 1.71 4.19 7.61
CA ILE A 21 1.75 2.73 7.58
C ILE A 21 2.04 2.26 6.15
N SER A 22 3.17 1.61 5.93
CA SER A 22 3.51 0.91 4.69
C SER A 22 3.46 -0.58 4.97
N GLY A 23 2.27 -1.14 4.86
CA GLY A 23 1.98 -2.48 5.29
C GLY A 23 1.69 -3.45 4.14
N TYR A 24 1.12 -4.59 4.49
CA TYR A 24 0.79 -5.66 3.57
C TYR A 24 -0.68 -6.12 3.75
N TYR A 25 -1.11 -7.11 3.00
CA TYR A 25 -2.52 -7.53 2.89
C TYR A 25 -3.17 -8.09 4.18
N ARG A 26 -2.48 -8.16 5.32
CA ARG A 26 -3.07 -8.59 6.61
C ARG A 26 -3.33 -7.45 7.59
N ASP A 27 -3.18 -6.20 7.16
CA ASP A 27 -3.22 -4.99 8.01
C ASP A 27 -4.62 -4.40 8.25
N GLN A 28 -5.69 -5.10 7.89
CA GLN A 28 -7.05 -4.58 7.92
C GLN A 28 -7.44 -3.99 9.28
N THR A 29 -7.03 -4.65 10.36
CA THR A 29 -7.36 -4.23 11.72
C THR A 29 -6.69 -2.90 12.07
N ILE A 30 -5.47 -2.63 11.56
CA ILE A 30 -4.83 -1.33 11.75
C ILE A 30 -5.68 -0.24 11.09
N GLY A 31 -6.03 -0.39 9.81
CA GLY A 31 -6.82 0.59 9.07
C GLY A 31 -8.14 0.93 9.77
N VAL A 32 -8.85 -0.09 10.28
CA VAL A 32 -10.08 0.10 11.04
C VAL A 32 -9.82 0.77 12.39
N ALA A 33 -8.78 0.35 13.11
CA ALA A 33 -8.47 0.89 14.45
C ALA A 33 -8.04 2.36 14.43
N VAL A 34 -7.36 2.82 13.37
CA VAL A 34 -6.98 4.23 13.18
C VAL A 34 -8.05 5.06 12.48
N GLY A 35 -9.13 4.44 12.00
CA GLY A 35 -10.26 5.12 11.34
C GLY A 35 -10.01 5.50 9.88
N ASP A 36 -8.93 5.00 9.24
CA ASP A 36 -8.67 5.21 7.80
C ASP A 36 -9.49 4.26 6.91
N LEU A 37 -9.99 3.16 7.48
CA LEU A 37 -10.82 2.16 6.83
C LEU A 37 -12.11 1.95 7.61
N THR A 38 -13.26 1.98 6.93
CA THR A 38 -14.56 1.59 7.50
C THR A 38 -15.03 0.24 6.97
N TRP A 39 -15.91 -0.45 7.70
CA TRP A 39 -16.45 -1.74 7.25
C TRP A 39 -17.20 -1.64 5.90
N PRO A 40 -18.01 -0.61 5.61
CA PRO A 40 -18.58 -0.42 4.28
C PRO A 40 -17.52 -0.35 3.17
N GLN A 41 -16.42 0.39 3.38
CA GLN A 41 -15.32 0.52 2.42
C GLN A 41 -14.57 -0.80 2.25
N TYR A 42 -14.33 -1.54 3.34
CA TYR A 42 -13.73 -2.87 3.30
C TYR A 42 -14.52 -3.83 2.39
N PHE A 43 -15.84 -3.89 2.58
CA PHE A 43 -16.69 -4.74 1.76
C PHE A 43 -16.89 -4.20 0.34
N ALA A 44 -16.88 -2.89 0.14
CA ALA A 44 -16.91 -2.30 -1.20
C ALA A 44 -15.68 -2.71 -2.03
N GLN A 45 -14.48 -2.71 -1.41
CA GLN A 45 -13.26 -3.23 -2.05
C GLN A 45 -13.37 -4.73 -2.33
N LEU A 46 -13.91 -5.53 -1.39
CA LEU A 46 -14.12 -6.98 -1.57
C LEU A 46 -14.96 -7.29 -2.81
N TYR A 47 -15.99 -6.48 -3.07
CA TYR A 47 -16.85 -6.63 -4.25
C TYR A 47 -16.34 -5.91 -5.50
N GLY A 48 -15.19 -5.24 -5.42
CA GLY A 48 -14.61 -4.50 -6.53
C GLY A 48 -15.46 -3.31 -6.97
N HIS A 49 -16.07 -2.57 -6.01
CA HIS A 49 -16.92 -1.43 -6.31
C HIS A 49 -16.13 -0.33 -7.03
N PRO A 50 -16.49 0.05 -8.29
CA PRO A 50 -15.65 0.93 -9.11
C PRO A 50 -15.74 2.41 -8.74
N ASP A 51 -16.67 2.81 -7.88
CA ASP A 51 -16.86 4.19 -7.46
C ASP A 51 -16.04 4.48 -6.22
N ILE A 52 -15.19 5.52 -6.30
CA ILE A 52 -14.31 5.96 -5.21
C ILE A 52 -15.05 6.53 -3.99
N ASN A 53 -16.34 6.83 -4.10
CA ASN A 53 -17.15 7.19 -2.94
C ASN A 53 -17.49 5.97 -2.07
N PHE A 54 -17.47 4.76 -2.63
CA PHE A 54 -17.67 3.50 -1.90
C PHE A 54 -16.35 2.83 -1.55
N ASP A 55 -15.42 2.71 -2.50
CA ASP A 55 -14.06 2.25 -2.28
C ASP A 55 -13.06 3.40 -2.54
N PRO A 56 -12.80 4.26 -1.56
CA PRO A 56 -11.89 5.39 -1.73
C PRO A 56 -10.44 4.96 -1.88
N HIS A 57 -10.09 3.74 -1.49
CA HIS A 57 -8.74 3.21 -1.49
C HIS A 57 -8.27 2.81 -2.89
N SER A 58 -9.15 2.16 -3.66
CA SER A 58 -8.76 1.63 -4.98
C SER A 58 -9.78 1.84 -6.10
N GLY A 59 -11.04 2.13 -5.77
CA GLY A 59 -12.12 2.15 -6.76
C GLY A 59 -12.25 0.81 -7.50
N GLY A 60 -12.18 -0.29 -6.77
CA GLY A 60 -12.28 -1.65 -7.30
C GLY A 60 -11.10 -2.16 -8.13
N ARG A 61 -9.94 -1.47 -8.09
CA ARG A 61 -8.78 -1.78 -8.97
C ARG A 61 -7.70 -2.62 -8.30
N GLN A 62 -7.71 -2.67 -6.96
CA GLN A 62 -6.75 -3.47 -6.19
C GLN A 62 -7.39 -4.76 -5.71
N MET A 63 -6.54 -5.72 -5.37
CA MET A 63 -6.97 -6.91 -4.66
C MET A 63 -7.54 -6.53 -3.30
N ASN A 64 -8.42 -7.37 -2.77
CA ASN A 64 -8.94 -7.26 -1.42
C ASN A 64 -7.82 -7.07 -0.40
N ASN A 65 -8.05 -6.21 0.59
CA ASN A 65 -7.10 -5.86 1.66
C ASN A 65 -5.87 -5.02 1.20
N HIS A 66 -5.97 -4.34 0.08
CA HIS A 66 -4.95 -3.38 -0.38
C HIS A 66 -5.50 -1.96 -0.24
N HIS A 67 -5.33 -1.40 0.95
CA HIS A 67 -5.85 -0.07 1.28
C HIS A 67 -4.80 1.01 1.00
N ALA A 68 -5.26 2.23 0.69
CA ALA A 68 -4.40 3.38 0.45
C ALA A 68 -5.12 4.68 0.77
N THR A 69 -4.47 5.60 1.46
CA THR A 69 -4.94 6.97 1.57
C THR A 69 -4.77 7.69 0.22
N ARG A 70 -5.79 8.41 -0.23
CA ARG A 70 -5.66 9.29 -1.39
C ARG A 70 -5.04 10.60 -0.98
N TRP A 71 -3.81 10.84 -1.44
CA TRP A 71 -3.04 12.04 -1.12
C TRP A 71 -3.21 13.19 -2.12
N LEU A 72 -3.82 12.92 -3.26
CA LEU A 72 -4.15 13.96 -4.24
C LEU A 72 -5.66 14.21 -4.26
N ASP A 73 -6.03 15.46 -4.50
CA ASP A 73 -7.40 15.84 -4.77
C ASP A 73 -7.78 15.59 -6.25
N GLU A 74 -8.95 16.06 -6.66
CA GLU A 74 -9.45 15.93 -8.03
C GLU A 74 -8.70 16.79 -9.05
N HIS A 75 -7.93 17.79 -8.57
CA HIS A 75 -7.11 18.66 -9.39
C HIS A 75 -5.65 18.20 -9.46
N GLY A 76 -5.29 17.13 -8.72
CA GLY A 76 -3.94 16.60 -8.60
C GLY A 76 -3.06 17.35 -7.60
N GLU A 77 -3.67 18.19 -6.75
CA GLU A 77 -2.96 18.90 -5.69
C GLU A 77 -2.83 18.04 -4.44
N TRP A 78 -1.73 18.23 -3.70
CA TRP A 78 -1.46 17.50 -2.49
C TRP A 78 -2.45 17.85 -1.37
N LYS A 79 -3.02 16.82 -0.76
CA LYS A 79 -3.77 16.94 0.50
C LYS A 79 -2.83 16.97 1.69
N ASP A 80 -3.28 17.59 2.77
CA ASP A 80 -2.54 17.63 4.03
C ASP A 80 -2.37 16.22 4.62
N GLN A 81 -1.15 15.71 4.57
CA GLN A 81 -0.75 14.43 5.15
C GLN A 81 -0.51 14.52 6.66
N THR A 82 -0.32 15.73 7.20
CA THR A 82 -0.04 15.94 8.63
C THR A 82 -1.28 15.86 9.51
N SER A 83 -2.47 15.93 8.92
CA SER A 83 -3.76 15.97 9.63
C SER A 83 -4.40 14.60 9.85
N ARG A 84 -3.78 13.53 9.37
CA ARG A 84 -4.30 12.15 9.43
C ARG A 84 -3.20 11.13 9.61
N ILE A 85 -3.56 9.87 9.86
CA ILE A 85 -2.69 8.71 9.65
C ILE A 85 -2.77 8.36 8.17
N ASN A 86 -1.63 8.00 7.59
CA ASN A 86 -1.47 7.79 6.15
C ASN A 86 -1.20 6.32 5.84
N SER A 87 -2.11 5.68 5.13
CA SER A 87 -1.91 4.31 4.62
C SER A 87 -1.30 4.37 3.22
N VAL A 88 -0.11 3.80 3.07
CA VAL A 88 0.53 3.63 1.77
C VAL A 88 -0.10 2.42 1.08
N ALA A 89 -0.31 2.49 -0.22
CA ALA A 89 -0.98 1.42 -0.97
C ALA A 89 -0.41 0.03 -0.65
N GLY A 90 -1.26 -0.90 -0.23
CA GLY A 90 -0.87 -2.27 0.07
C GLY A 90 -0.20 -2.95 -1.12
N ILE A 91 0.73 -3.86 -0.87
CA ILE A 91 1.45 -4.63 -1.89
C ILE A 91 1.33 -6.12 -1.57
N SER A 92 1.14 -6.95 -2.60
CA SER A 92 1.10 -8.41 -2.47
C SER A 92 2.49 -9.06 -2.55
N SER A 93 3.42 -8.46 -3.29
CA SER A 93 4.80 -8.95 -3.36
C SER A 93 5.44 -8.85 -1.98
N THR A 94 5.94 -9.99 -1.47
CA THR A 94 6.47 -10.07 -0.11
C THR A 94 7.66 -9.14 0.09
N ALA A 95 7.71 -8.46 1.23
CA ALA A 95 8.70 -7.45 1.61
C ALA A 95 8.77 -6.17 0.76
N ALA A 96 8.08 -6.09 -0.40
CA ALA A 96 8.19 -4.94 -1.31
C ALA A 96 7.69 -3.59 -0.71
N GLN A 97 6.97 -3.63 0.40
CA GLN A 97 6.58 -2.44 1.16
C GLN A 97 7.74 -1.81 1.94
N THR A 98 8.79 -2.57 2.28
CA THR A 98 9.87 -2.11 3.17
C THR A 98 10.80 -1.07 2.52
N PRO A 99 11.21 -1.17 1.24
CA PRO A 99 12.05 -0.15 0.61
C PRO A 99 11.42 1.24 0.59
N ARG A 100 10.14 1.35 0.25
CA ARG A 100 9.46 2.66 0.26
C ARG A 100 9.18 3.17 1.67
N ALA A 101 8.96 2.26 2.65
CA ALA A 101 8.86 2.65 4.06
C ALA A 101 10.13 3.33 4.55
N LEU A 102 11.30 2.80 4.15
CA LEU A 102 12.60 3.42 4.41
C LEU A 102 12.65 4.86 3.87
N GLY A 103 12.15 5.09 2.64
CA GLY A 103 12.13 6.43 2.03
C GLY A 103 11.17 7.40 2.71
N ILE A 104 10.01 6.92 3.15
CA ILE A 104 9.05 7.72 3.93
C ILE A 104 9.68 8.16 5.25
N ALA A 105 10.34 7.25 5.97
CA ALA A 105 11.06 7.58 7.19
C ALA A 105 12.26 8.51 6.94
N TYR A 106 12.98 8.30 5.83
CA TYR A 106 14.09 9.18 5.45
C TYR A 106 13.63 10.63 5.17
N ALA A 107 12.45 10.81 4.58
CA ALA A 107 11.86 12.13 4.41
C ALA A 107 11.64 12.85 5.75
N SER A 108 11.21 12.14 6.82
CA SER A 108 11.11 12.74 8.16
C SER A 108 12.45 13.26 8.65
N LYS A 109 13.53 12.49 8.43
CA LYS A 109 14.89 12.94 8.76
C LYS A 109 15.28 14.19 7.97
N LEU A 110 15.02 14.23 6.67
CA LEU A 110 15.32 15.40 5.85
C LEU A 110 14.52 16.64 6.31
N TYR A 111 13.24 16.51 6.62
CA TYR A 111 12.42 17.59 7.15
C TYR A 111 12.89 18.09 8.52
N ARG A 112 13.53 17.26 9.33
CA ARG A 112 14.11 17.67 10.63
C ARG A 112 15.46 18.36 10.46
N GLU A 113 16.33 17.83 9.62
CA GLU A 113 17.74 18.22 9.54
C GLU A 113 18.02 19.30 8.48
N ARG A 114 17.04 19.61 7.60
CA ARG A 114 17.16 20.58 6.50
C ARG A 114 16.20 21.76 6.66
N PRO A 115 16.67 22.88 7.26
CA PRO A 115 15.84 24.08 7.47
C PRO A 115 15.30 24.70 6.17
N ASP A 116 16.00 24.52 5.06
CA ASP A 116 15.58 24.99 3.72
C ASP A 116 14.30 24.30 3.21
N LEU A 117 13.85 23.22 3.85
CA LEU A 117 12.59 22.54 3.54
C LEU A 117 11.38 23.09 4.32
N THR A 118 11.56 23.99 5.27
CA THR A 118 10.49 24.44 6.19
C THR A 118 9.25 24.95 5.46
N GLU A 119 9.40 25.76 4.41
CA GLU A 119 8.28 26.31 3.63
C GLU A 119 7.55 25.22 2.81
N HIS A 120 8.24 24.14 2.47
CA HIS A 120 7.71 23.02 1.69
C HIS A 120 7.13 21.89 2.56
N ALA A 121 7.34 21.95 3.88
CA ALA A 121 6.93 20.91 4.81
C ALA A 121 5.44 20.96 5.19
N THR A 122 4.74 22.06 4.99
CA THR A 122 3.42 22.38 5.57
C THR A 122 2.36 21.30 5.37
N LEU A 123 2.36 20.61 4.23
CA LEU A 123 1.43 19.52 3.91
C LEU A 123 2.00 18.14 4.22
N PHE A 124 3.27 18.01 4.56
CA PHE A 124 3.98 16.73 4.59
C PHE A 124 4.60 16.38 5.92
N SER A 125 4.92 17.38 6.75
CA SER A 125 5.67 17.12 7.98
C SER A 125 5.46 18.21 9.03
N LYS A 126 5.44 17.77 10.29
CA LYS A 126 5.49 18.62 11.48
C LYS A 126 6.88 18.52 12.12
N GLY A 127 7.88 19.06 11.42
CA GLY A 127 9.25 19.09 11.90
C GLY A 127 9.95 17.72 11.93
N GLY A 128 9.56 16.81 11.04
CA GLY A 128 10.20 15.51 10.89
C GLY A 128 9.89 14.52 12.02
N GLN A 129 8.76 14.67 12.70
CA GLN A 129 8.38 13.81 13.84
C GLN A 129 7.59 12.56 13.42
N GLU A 130 7.21 12.47 12.15
CA GLU A 130 6.39 11.37 11.65
C GLU A 130 7.19 10.07 11.62
N VAL A 131 6.57 9.00 12.13
CA VAL A 131 7.12 7.64 12.12
C VAL A 131 6.50 6.85 10.97
N CYS A 132 7.31 6.06 10.30
CA CYS A 132 6.83 5.07 9.33
C CYS A 132 6.79 3.69 9.95
N TYR A 133 5.62 3.11 10.05
CA TYR A 133 5.43 1.72 10.46
C TYR A 133 5.40 0.84 9.21
N THR A 134 6.11 -0.28 9.23
CA THR A 134 6.03 -1.29 8.17
C THR A 134 5.81 -2.66 8.77
N THR A 135 4.83 -3.38 8.27
CA THR A 135 4.40 -4.68 8.78
C THR A 135 4.76 -5.78 7.81
N ILE A 136 5.13 -6.94 8.32
CA ILE A 136 5.58 -8.07 7.51
C ILE A 136 5.39 -9.40 8.27
N GLY A 137 5.09 -10.49 7.56
CA GLY A 137 5.14 -11.84 8.13
C GLY A 137 6.57 -12.35 8.27
N ASP A 138 6.80 -13.25 9.22
CA ASP A 138 8.10 -13.88 9.48
C ASP A 138 8.74 -14.48 8.24
N ALA A 139 7.99 -15.27 7.48
CA ALA A 139 8.48 -15.88 6.25
C ALA A 139 8.97 -14.87 5.22
N SER A 140 8.30 -13.74 5.10
CA SER A 140 8.66 -12.69 4.16
C SER A 140 9.95 -11.95 4.55
N THR A 141 10.43 -12.10 5.78
CA THR A 141 11.73 -11.55 6.20
C THR A 141 12.92 -12.24 5.53
N SER A 142 12.70 -13.36 4.86
CA SER A 142 13.73 -14.06 4.07
C SER A 142 14.08 -13.36 2.76
N GLU A 143 13.27 -12.38 2.31
CA GLU A 143 13.54 -11.60 1.10
C GLU A 143 14.77 -10.70 1.27
N GLY A 144 15.64 -10.65 0.24
CA GLY A 144 16.88 -9.85 0.28
C GLY A 144 16.63 -8.38 0.54
N MET A 145 15.55 -7.80 -0.07
CA MET A 145 15.18 -6.40 0.12
C MET A 145 14.83 -6.05 1.57
N TYR A 146 14.35 -7.02 2.37
CA TYR A 146 14.12 -6.80 3.80
C TYR A 146 15.44 -6.56 4.53
N PHE A 147 16.46 -7.40 4.30
CA PHE A 147 17.78 -7.26 4.91
C PHE A 147 18.48 -5.97 4.47
N GLU A 148 18.36 -5.58 3.21
CA GLU A 148 18.84 -4.28 2.73
C GLU A 148 18.22 -3.13 3.53
N CYS A 149 16.89 -3.15 3.73
CA CYS A 149 16.17 -2.11 4.45
C CYS A 149 16.55 -2.08 5.95
N ILE A 150 16.73 -3.23 6.58
CA ILE A 150 17.19 -3.32 7.97
C ILE A 150 18.58 -2.69 8.10
N ASN A 151 19.52 -3.07 7.24
CA ASN A 151 20.87 -2.50 7.25
C ASN A 151 20.84 -0.99 6.97
N ALA A 152 20.10 -0.57 5.94
CA ALA A 152 19.99 0.83 5.57
C ALA A 152 19.35 1.68 6.69
N ALA A 153 18.32 1.19 7.37
CA ALA A 153 17.71 1.87 8.50
C ALA A 153 18.70 2.07 9.64
N GLY A 154 19.51 1.03 9.97
CA GLY A 154 20.56 1.09 10.98
C GLY A 154 21.67 2.09 10.64
N VAL A 155 22.04 2.21 9.35
CA VAL A 155 23.02 3.19 8.89
C VAL A 155 22.46 4.61 8.88
N LEU A 156 21.26 4.78 8.35
CA LEU A 156 20.63 6.09 8.17
C LEU A 156 20.08 6.68 9.46
N GLN A 157 19.77 5.87 10.46
CA GLN A 157 19.09 6.28 11.70
C GLN A 157 17.85 7.11 11.36
N VAL A 158 16.78 6.43 10.99
CA VAL A 158 15.50 7.02 10.52
C VAL A 158 14.32 6.52 11.37
N PRO A 159 13.24 7.30 11.50
CA PRO A 159 12.09 6.96 12.33
C PRO A 159 11.21 5.88 11.67
N ILE A 160 11.70 4.64 11.65
CA ILE A 160 10.99 3.48 11.10
C ILE A 160 10.81 2.38 12.15
N ILE A 161 9.65 1.73 12.12
CA ILE A 161 9.34 0.56 12.95
C ILE A 161 9.00 -0.60 12.01
N PHE A 162 9.84 -1.64 12.04
CA PHE A 162 9.55 -2.93 11.40
C PHE A 162 8.78 -3.79 12.39
N SER A 163 7.55 -4.13 12.06
CA SER A 163 6.71 -5.02 12.88
C SER A 163 6.60 -6.37 12.18
N VAL A 164 7.27 -7.38 12.74
CA VAL A 164 7.25 -8.76 12.21
C VAL A 164 6.24 -9.57 13.01
N TRP A 165 5.27 -10.17 12.32
CA TRP A 165 4.25 -11.02 12.92
C TRP A 165 4.54 -12.47 12.59
N ASP A 166 5.06 -13.19 13.60
CA ASP A 166 5.63 -14.52 13.46
C ASP A 166 4.61 -15.59 13.89
N ASP A 167 4.05 -16.28 12.90
CA ASP A 167 3.22 -17.48 13.10
C ASP A 167 3.97 -18.78 12.81
N GLY A 168 5.26 -18.70 12.49
CA GLY A 168 6.14 -19.84 12.27
C GLY A 168 5.98 -20.53 10.94
N TYR A 169 5.23 -19.96 9.98
CA TYR A 169 4.96 -20.58 8.69
C TYR A 169 4.91 -19.59 7.52
N GLY A 170 5.48 -20.00 6.38
CA GLY A 170 5.26 -19.34 5.08
C GLY A 170 4.31 -20.19 4.24
N ILE A 171 3.01 -20.06 4.43
CA ILE A 171 1.94 -20.95 3.98
C ILE A 171 2.10 -22.32 4.64
N SER A 172 2.82 -23.25 4.01
CA SER A 172 3.04 -24.62 4.49
C SER A 172 4.48 -24.89 4.95
N VAL A 173 5.39 -23.97 4.70
CA VAL A 173 6.83 -24.14 4.99
C VAL A 173 7.12 -23.62 6.40
N PRO A 174 7.59 -24.48 7.33
CA PRO A 174 7.95 -24.08 8.69
C PRO A 174 9.14 -23.13 8.72
N ILE A 175 9.24 -22.31 9.77
CA ILE A 175 10.25 -21.25 9.94
C ILE A 175 11.69 -21.78 9.91
N GLU A 176 11.93 -23.03 10.29
CA GLU A 176 13.26 -23.64 10.26
C GLU A 176 13.86 -23.76 8.86
N PHE A 177 13.03 -23.76 7.81
CA PHE A 177 13.46 -23.74 6.41
C PHE A 177 13.55 -22.33 5.82
N GLN A 178 13.16 -21.31 6.55
CA GLN A 178 13.06 -19.94 6.05
C GLN A 178 14.04 -18.99 6.73
N THR A 179 14.15 -19.07 8.06
CA THR A 179 14.93 -18.09 8.84
C THR A 179 15.99 -18.79 9.66
N THR A 180 17.25 -18.41 9.48
CA THR A 180 18.35 -18.95 10.31
C THR A 180 18.04 -18.72 11.80
N LYS A 181 18.39 -19.70 12.65
CA LYS A 181 18.04 -19.74 14.08
C LYS A 181 16.52 -19.79 14.35
N SER A 182 15.70 -20.01 13.34
CA SER A 182 14.23 -20.04 13.43
C SER A 182 13.66 -18.81 14.17
N SER A 183 14.28 -17.66 14.04
CA SER A 183 13.86 -16.41 14.69
C SER A 183 14.56 -15.22 14.06
N ILE A 184 13.79 -14.24 13.58
CA ILE A 184 14.37 -13.04 12.97
C ILE A 184 15.06 -12.14 13.98
N SER A 185 14.56 -12.00 15.20
CA SER A 185 15.24 -11.23 16.24
C SER A 185 16.58 -11.85 16.61
N LYS A 186 16.68 -13.17 16.70
CA LYS A 186 17.95 -13.87 16.93
C LYS A 186 18.88 -13.82 15.73
N ALA A 187 18.36 -13.86 14.51
CA ALA A 187 19.15 -13.71 13.29
C ALA A 187 19.78 -12.31 13.20
N LEU A 188 19.01 -11.28 13.58
CA LEU A 188 19.41 -9.88 13.55
C LEU A 188 20.03 -9.36 14.86
N ALA A 189 20.40 -10.23 15.80
CA ALA A 189 20.97 -9.81 17.09
C ALA A 189 22.21 -8.89 16.97
N GLY A 190 23.01 -9.05 15.90
CA GLY A 190 24.14 -8.18 15.61
C GLY A 190 23.78 -6.77 15.15
N PHE A 191 22.51 -6.50 14.83
CA PHE A 191 22.00 -5.18 14.49
C PHE A 191 21.46 -4.42 15.71
N GLN A 192 21.35 -5.08 16.87
CA GLN A 192 20.96 -4.38 18.11
C GLN A 192 21.88 -3.19 18.35
N ARG A 193 21.31 -2.03 18.64
CA ARG A 193 22.08 -0.82 18.93
C ARG A 193 23.11 -1.04 20.03
N ASN A 194 24.27 -0.47 19.84
CA ASN A 194 25.37 -0.49 20.77
C ASN A 194 25.35 0.71 21.76
N GLU A 195 26.39 0.84 22.60
CA GLU A 195 26.54 1.95 23.54
C GLU A 195 26.62 3.32 22.83
N ASP A 196 27.13 3.36 21.57
CA ASP A 196 27.17 4.58 20.75
C ASP A 196 25.79 4.96 20.17
N GLY A 197 24.75 4.17 20.45
CA GLY A 197 23.38 4.39 20.00
C GLY A 197 23.08 4.00 18.55
N LYS A 198 24.07 3.47 17.81
CA LYS A 198 23.90 3.01 16.42
C LYS A 198 23.33 1.60 16.37
N GLY A 199 22.54 1.32 15.32
CA GLY A 199 21.83 0.07 15.13
C GLY A 199 20.32 0.24 15.31
N LEU A 200 19.64 -0.87 15.56
CA LEU A 200 18.19 -0.92 15.79
C LEU A 200 17.88 -1.25 17.24
N GLU A 201 16.74 -0.79 17.74
CA GLU A 201 16.17 -1.36 18.96
C GLU A 201 15.35 -2.60 18.59
N ILE A 202 15.78 -3.77 19.07
CA ILE A 202 15.09 -5.05 18.83
C ILE A 202 14.26 -5.41 20.06
N ILE A 203 12.95 -5.52 19.89
CA ILE A 203 11.98 -5.82 20.95
C ILE A 203 11.22 -7.10 20.55
N GLU A 204 11.28 -8.14 21.40
CA GLU A 204 10.49 -9.35 21.21
C GLU A 204 9.31 -9.34 22.20
N VAL A 205 8.11 -9.67 21.72
CA VAL A 205 6.88 -9.67 22.52
C VAL A 205 5.91 -10.72 22.00
N LYS A 206 5.10 -11.30 22.89
CA LYS A 206 4.11 -12.32 22.52
C LYS A 206 2.82 -11.70 21.97
N ALA A 207 2.24 -12.31 20.94
CA ALA A 207 1.04 -11.81 20.25
C ALA A 207 -0.21 -11.70 21.14
N TRP A 208 -0.29 -12.48 22.20
CA TRP A 208 -1.40 -12.52 23.13
C TRP A 208 -1.21 -11.67 24.39
N ASP A 209 0.00 -11.17 24.64
CA ASP A 209 0.31 -10.27 25.77
C ASP A 209 -0.02 -8.82 25.40
N TYR A 210 -1.29 -8.43 25.55
CA TYR A 210 -1.73 -7.09 25.18
C TYR A 210 -1.02 -5.95 25.95
N PRO A 211 -0.83 -6.00 27.27
CA PRO A 211 -0.03 -5.00 27.98
C PRO A 211 1.42 -4.92 27.47
N GLY A 212 2.05 -6.06 27.21
CA GLY A 212 3.40 -6.16 26.66
C GLY A 212 3.48 -5.56 25.25
N LEU A 213 2.49 -5.85 24.39
CA LEU A 213 2.37 -5.27 23.04
C LEU A 213 2.26 -3.74 23.08
N LEU A 214 1.39 -3.21 23.95
CA LEU A 214 1.27 -1.75 24.12
C LEU A 214 2.58 -1.12 24.56
N ALA A 215 3.24 -1.71 25.56
CA ALA A 215 4.52 -1.22 26.06
C ALA A 215 5.61 -1.26 24.97
N ALA A 216 5.67 -2.35 24.18
CA ALA A 216 6.63 -2.52 23.10
C ALA A 216 6.45 -1.45 22.00
N TYR A 217 5.22 -1.27 21.51
CA TYR A 217 4.96 -0.29 20.45
C TYR A 217 5.08 1.16 20.92
N VAL A 218 4.65 1.49 22.14
CA VAL A 218 4.83 2.83 22.72
C VAL A 218 6.32 3.15 22.87
N ARG A 219 7.11 2.20 23.35
CA ARG A 219 8.58 2.35 23.46
C ARG A 219 9.21 2.53 22.08
N ALA A 220 8.88 1.67 21.12
CA ALA A 220 9.40 1.76 19.75
C ALA A 220 9.03 3.09 19.09
N ALA A 221 7.77 3.53 19.23
CA ALA A 221 7.29 4.79 18.67
C ALA A 221 8.03 6.00 19.28
N LYS A 222 8.28 5.98 20.58
CA LYS A 222 9.03 7.03 21.28
C LYS A 222 10.47 7.10 20.77
N LEU A 223 11.19 5.99 20.74
CA LEU A 223 12.57 5.91 20.24
C LEU A 223 12.68 6.36 18.78
N ALA A 224 11.78 5.88 17.91
CA ALA A 224 11.79 6.26 16.52
C ALA A 224 11.51 7.75 16.33
N ARG A 225 10.51 8.31 17.03
CA ARG A 225 10.07 9.70 16.88
C ARG A 225 11.03 10.71 17.48
N GLU A 226 11.51 10.44 18.70
CA GLU A 226 12.32 11.41 19.44
C GLU A 226 13.81 11.30 19.13
N GLU A 227 14.31 10.07 18.99
CA GLU A 227 15.74 9.75 18.87
C GLU A 227 16.15 9.27 17.47
N PHE A 228 15.18 9.05 16.54
CA PHE A 228 15.42 8.46 15.21
C PHE A 228 16.10 7.09 15.25
N VAL A 229 15.89 6.35 16.34
CA VAL A 229 16.33 4.96 16.44
C VAL A 229 15.35 4.07 15.68
N PRO A 230 15.77 3.38 14.61
CA PRO A 230 14.93 2.40 13.93
C PRO A 230 14.65 1.22 14.87
N CYS A 231 13.42 0.71 14.86
CA CYS A 231 13.02 -0.37 15.75
C CYS A 231 12.57 -1.61 14.99
N LEU A 232 12.86 -2.78 15.51
CA LEU A 232 12.28 -4.05 15.12
C LEU A 232 11.42 -4.57 16.26
N VAL A 233 10.10 -4.64 16.07
CA VAL A 233 9.18 -5.29 17.00
C VAL A 233 8.84 -6.67 16.45
N HIS A 234 9.42 -7.70 17.04
CA HIS A 234 9.19 -9.10 16.68
C HIS A 234 8.08 -9.67 17.54
N VAL A 235 6.89 -9.80 16.97
CA VAL A 235 5.71 -10.36 17.64
C VAL A 235 5.69 -11.85 17.39
N ILE A 236 6.04 -12.62 18.43
CA ILE A 236 6.12 -14.08 18.41
C ILE A 236 4.84 -14.73 18.89
N GLU A 237 4.69 -16.03 18.62
CA GLU A 237 3.51 -16.81 19.00
C GLU A 237 2.21 -16.23 18.39
N CYS A 238 2.28 -15.64 17.21
CA CYS A 238 1.08 -15.35 16.43
C CYS A 238 0.39 -16.66 16.01
N THR A 239 -0.93 -16.63 15.98
CA THR A 239 -1.72 -17.75 15.49
C THR A 239 -2.35 -17.44 14.12
N GLN A 240 -2.88 -18.45 13.47
CA GLN A 240 -3.61 -18.30 12.22
C GLN A 240 -4.71 -19.38 12.14
N PRO A 241 -5.75 -19.31 13.03
CA PRO A 241 -6.73 -20.38 13.23
C PRO A 241 -7.56 -20.73 11.99
N GLN A 242 -7.71 -19.77 11.05
CA GLN A 242 -8.40 -19.99 9.76
C GLN A 242 -7.45 -20.47 8.64
N GLY A 243 -6.17 -20.72 8.95
CA GLY A 243 -5.15 -21.03 7.96
C GLY A 243 -4.67 -19.82 7.16
N HIS A 244 -3.75 -20.04 6.22
CA HIS A 244 -3.13 -18.96 5.45
C HIS A 244 -4.11 -18.26 4.51
N SER A 245 -4.97 -19.03 3.84
CA SER A 245 -5.99 -18.53 2.91
C SER A 245 -7.11 -19.55 2.76
N ALA A 246 -8.24 -19.12 2.21
CA ALA A 246 -9.39 -19.98 1.94
C ALA A 246 -9.14 -21.11 0.92
N SER A 247 -8.03 -21.03 0.16
CA SER A 247 -7.70 -22.00 -0.89
C SER A 247 -6.91 -23.21 -0.41
N GLY A 248 -6.41 -23.22 0.83
CA GLY A 248 -5.57 -24.29 1.36
C GLY A 248 -5.99 -24.72 2.77
N SER A 249 -6.23 -26.01 2.93
CA SER A 249 -6.47 -26.61 4.25
C SER A 249 -5.15 -26.73 5.00
N HIS A 250 -5.03 -26.10 6.14
CA HIS A 250 -3.82 -26.12 6.95
C HIS A 250 -3.63 -27.47 7.70
N GLU A 251 -4.67 -28.27 7.80
CA GLU A 251 -4.61 -29.65 8.32
C GLU A 251 -3.71 -30.56 7.47
N ARG A 252 -3.39 -30.14 6.23
CA ARG A 252 -2.49 -30.90 5.35
C ARG A 252 -1.02 -30.82 5.74
N TYR A 253 -0.62 -29.77 6.48
CA TYR A 253 0.79 -29.52 6.78
C TYR A 253 1.07 -29.16 8.24
N LYS A 254 0.06 -28.82 9.04
CA LYS A 254 0.20 -28.61 10.48
C LYS A 254 -0.19 -29.88 11.24
N SER A 255 0.53 -30.19 12.31
CA SER A 255 0.17 -31.30 13.19
C SER A 255 -1.12 -30.99 13.98
N THR A 256 -1.80 -32.03 14.45
CA THR A 256 -3.00 -31.91 15.31
C THR A 256 -2.72 -31.03 16.53
N ASP A 257 -1.54 -31.25 17.18
CA ASP A 257 -1.15 -30.50 18.37
C ASP A 257 -0.92 -29.02 18.04
N ARG A 258 -0.33 -28.71 16.89
CA ARG A 258 -0.16 -27.32 16.43
C ARG A 258 -1.51 -26.65 16.17
N LEU A 259 -2.45 -27.34 15.56
CA LEU A 259 -3.79 -26.81 15.31
C LEU A 259 -4.56 -26.57 16.61
N ALA A 260 -4.48 -27.48 17.57
CA ALA A 260 -5.07 -27.30 18.89
C ALA A 260 -4.46 -26.07 19.60
N TRP A 261 -3.14 -25.97 19.61
CA TRP A 261 -2.45 -24.82 20.19
C TRP A 261 -2.85 -23.48 19.52
N GLU A 262 -3.01 -23.41 18.20
CA GLU A 262 -3.43 -22.19 17.51
C GLU A 262 -4.81 -21.71 17.93
N HIS A 263 -5.72 -22.61 18.27
CA HIS A 263 -7.03 -22.26 18.80
C HIS A 263 -6.97 -21.84 20.28
N GLU A 264 -6.16 -22.50 21.10
CA GLU A 264 -6.01 -22.21 22.51
C GLU A 264 -5.23 -20.92 22.77
N ALA A 265 -4.18 -20.70 21.97
CA ALA A 265 -3.29 -19.52 22.06
C ALA A 265 -3.75 -18.36 21.17
N ASP A 266 -4.94 -18.43 20.58
CA ASP A 266 -5.49 -17.31 19.81
C ASP A 266 -5.52 -16.04 20.65
N CYS A 267 -5.03 -14.94 20.08
CA CYS A 267 -4.85 -13.68 20.81
C CYS A 267 -6.18 -13.12 21.34
N ASN A 268 -7.31 -13.32 20.66
CA ASN A 268 -8.61 -12.87 21.13
C ASN A 268 -9.13 -13.75 22.27
N VAL A 269 -8.87 -15.06 22.22
CA VAL A 269 -9.24 -16.00 23.29
C VAL A 269 -8.49 -15.64 24.57
N LEU A 270 -7.17 -15.52 24.50
CA LEU A 270 -6.33 -15.18 25.68
C LEU A 270 -6.59 -13.76 26.19
N PHE A 271 -6.87 -12.81 25.33
CA PHE A 271 -7.24 -11.46 25.74
C PHE A 271 -8.59 -11.41 26.47
N ARG A 272 -9.57 -12.20 26.01
CA ARG A 272 -10.86 -12.37 26.71
C ARG A 272 -10.64 -12.90 28.12
N GLN A 273 -9.83 -13.96 28.27
CA GLN A 273 -9.47 -14.50 29.59
C GLN A 273 -8.82 -13.45 30.48
N TRP A 274 -7.85 -12.72 29.96
CA TRP A 274 -7.16 -11.65 30.66
C TRP A 274 -8.12 -10.54 31.14
N ILE A 275 -9.09 -10.11 30.30
CA ILE A 275 -10.12 -9.13 30.68
C ILE A 275 -10.94 -9.63 31.86
N LEU A 276 -11.37 -10.89 31.82
CA LEU A 276 -12.20 -11.49 32.88
C LEU A 276 -11.44 -11.68 34.20
N GLU A 277 -10.21 -12.21 34.13
CA GLU A 277 -9.34 -12.41 35.28
C GLU A 277 -9.01 -11.08 35.99
N ASN A 278 -8.79 -10.01 35.24
CA ASN A 278 -8.51 -8.68 35.77
C ASN A 278 -9.82 -7.88 36.11
N LYS A 279 -10.99 -8.47 35.90
CA LYS A 279 -12.30 -7.88 36.21
C LYS A 279 -12.57 -6.55 35.49
N TYR A 280 -12.03 -6.38 34.29
CA TYR A 280 -12.33 -5.22 33.44
C TYR A 280 -13.71 -5.30 32.81
N SER A 281 -14.26 -6.51 32.65
CA SER A 281 -15.61 -6.78 32.14
C SER A 281 -16.10 -8.13 32.65
N ASP A 282 -17.34 -8.50 32.30
CA ASP A 282 -17.94 -9.80 32.54
C ASP A 282 -18.28 -10.52 31.23
N GLU A 283 -18.51 -11.84 31.33
CA GLU A 283 -18.79 -12.71 30.18
C GLU A 283 -20.03 -12.26 29.40
N SER A 284 -21.06 -11.75 30.07
CA SER A 284 -22.29 -11.31 29.41
C SER A 284 -22.07 -10.07 28.55
N THR A 285 -21.29 -9.13 29.04
CA THR A 285 -20.90 -7.93 28.31
C THR A 285 -20.03 -8.24 27.09
N LEU A 286 -19.02 -9.09 27.26
CA LEU A 286 -18.15 -9.51 26.15
C LEU A 286 -18.92 -10.25 25.07
N LYS A 287 -19.83 -11.18 25.48
CA LYS A 287 -20.69 -11.87 24.53
C LYS A 287 -21.61 -10.90 23.76
N ALA A 288 -22.16 -9.89 24.43
CA ALA A 288 -22.99 -8.89 23.76
C ALA A 288 -22.21 -8.07 22.72
N ILE A 289 -20.93 -7.77 22.98
CA ILE A 289 -20.03 -7.11 22.02
C ILE A 289 -19.79 -8.02 20.80
N ASP A 290 -19.48 -9.30 20.99
CA ASP A 290 -19.27 -10.24 19.91
C ASP A 290 -20.52 -10.42 19.04
N ASP A 291 -21.69 -10.60 19.67
CA ASP A 291 -22.97 -10.73 18.96
C ASP A 291 -23.30 -9.47 18.14
N ALA A 292 -23.07 -8.29 18.70
CA ALA A 292 -23.26 -7.01 18.01
C ALA A 292 -22.29 -6.85 16.81
N ALA A 293 -21.02 -7.19 16.99
CA ALA A 293 -20.02 -7.11 15.94
C ALA A 293 -20.35 -8.03 14.75
N ILE A 294 -20.82 -9.26 15.02
CA ILE A 294 -21.26 -10.20 13.98
C ILE A 294 -22.46 -9.63 13.19
N ILE A 295 -23.43 -9.06 13.88
CA ILE A 295 -24.62 -8.47 13.26
C ILE A 295 -24.21 -7.29 12.37
N GLU A 296 -23.36 -6.42 12.88
CA GLU A 296 -22.87 -5.24 12.16
C GLU A 296 -22.05 -5.63 10.92
N ALA A 297 -21.12 -6.58 11.04
CA ALA A 297 -20.32 -7.08 9.92
C ALA A 297 -21.22 -7.66 8.80
N ARG A 298 -22.22 -8.49 9.16
CA ARG A 298 -23.18 -9.05 8.18
C ARG A 298 -24.02 -7.97 7.52
N LYS A 299 -24.42 -6.96 8.25
CA LYS A 299 -25.17 -5.81 7.71
C LYS A 299 -24.33 -5.07 6.68
N HIS A 300 -23.09 -4.68 7.03
CA HIS A 300 -22.20 -3.95 6.13
C HIS A 300 -21.84 -4.76 4.87
N GLN A 301 -21.63 -6.07 5.01
CA GLN A 301 -21.44 -6.97 3.87
C GLN A 301 -22.64 -6.92 2.91
N LYS A 302 -23.85 -7.08 3.44
CA LYS A 302 -25.09 -7.07 2.65
C LYS A 302 -25.32 -5.73 1.97
N ASP A 303 -25.13 -4.64 2.68
CA ASP A 303 -25.35 -3.28 2.19
C ASP A 303 -24.33 -2.93 1.07
N ALA A 304 -23.06 -3.26 1.23
CA ALA A 304 -22.04 -3.06 0.22
C ALA A 304 -22.29 -3.89 -1.05
N PHE A 305 -22.72 -5.14 -0.90
CA PHE A 305 -23.11 -5.98 -2.03
C PHE A 305 -24.32 -5.40 -2.78
N ALA A 306 -25.34 -4.95 -2.06
CA ALA A 306 -26.52 -4.33 -2.65
C ALA A 306 -26.16 -3.03 -3.39
N ALA A 307 -25.25 -2.22 -2.84
CA ALA A 307 -24.75 -1.00 -3.51
C ALA A 307 -24.06 -1.33 -4.83
N TYR A 308 -23.16 -2.33 -4.84
CA TYR A 308 -22.52 -2.80 -6.06
C TYR A 308 -23.52 -3.28 -7.10
N MET A 309 -24.43 -4.17 -6.71
CA MET A 309 -25.46 -4.71 -7.61
C MET A 309 -26.39 -3.62 -8.15
N SER A 310 -26.75 -2.62 -7.32
CA SER A 310 -27.54 -1.48 -7.76
C SER A 310 -26.89 -0.71 -8.90
N SER A 311 -25.56 -0.56 -8.86
CA SER A 311 -24.80 0.12 -9.91
C SER A 311 -24.85 -0.62 -11.27
N VAL A 312 -24.89 -1.96 -11.25
CA VAL A 312 -25.04 -2.82 -12.42
C VAL A 312 -26.50 -2.85 -12.90
N ASP A 313 -27.43 -2.90 -11.98
CA ASP A 313 -28.87 -3.00 -12.29
C ASP A 313 -29.42 -1.79 -13.06
N VAL A 314 -28.87 -0.60 -12.84
CA VAL A 314 -29.24 0.60 -13.62
C VAL A 314 -28.99 0.37 -15.11
N ASP A 315 -27.80 -0.08 -15.45
CA ASP A 315 -27.40 -0.33 -16.83
C ASP A 315 -28.09 -1.60 -17.41
N ARG A 316 -28.32 -2.63 -16.57
CA ARG A 316 -29.13 -3.82 -16.96
C ARG A 316 -30.56 -3.47 -17.35
N LYS A 317 -31.25 -2.68 -16.52
CA LYS A 317 -32.61 -2.23 -16.79
C LYS A 317 -32.68 -1.38 -18.06
N ALA A 318 -31.67 -0.56 -18.33
CA ALA A 318 -31.57 0.20 -19.58
C ALA A 318 -31.46 -0.73 -20.80
N TYR A 319 -30.57 -1.73 -20.76
CA TYR A 319 -30.47 -2.74 -21.80
C TYR A 319 -31.78 -3.49 -22.04
N LEU A 320 -32.39 -4.02 -20.98
CA LEU A 320 -33.64 -4.80 -21.12
C LEU A 320 -34.79 -3.98 -21.68
N ARG A 321 -34.87 -2.66 -21.41
CA ARG A 321 -35.85 -1.76 -22.03
C ARG A 321 -35.61 -1.62 -23.54
N ILE A 322 -34.35 -1.47 -23.95
CA ILE A 322 -33.97 -1.37 -25.34
C ILE A 322 -34.26 -2.71 -26.07
N ALA A 323 -33.90 -3.82 -25.42
CA ALA A 323 -34.16 -5.16 -25.95
C ALA A 323 -35.64 -5.42 -26.11
N LYS A 324 -36.49 -4.99 -25.19
CA LYS A 324 -37.95 -5.08 -25.32
C LYS A 324 -38.46 -4.28 -26.54
N ASN A 325 -38.02 -3.02 -26.68
CA ASN A 325 -38.40 -2.21 -27.85
C ASN A 325 -37.96 -2.87 -29.18
N LEU A 326 -36.83 -3.58 -29.18
CA LEU A 326 -36.35 -4.32 -30.35
C LEU A 326 -37.23 -5.56 -30.59
N LEU A 327 -37.63 -6.31 -29.57
CA LEU A 327 -38.57 -7.43 -29.69
C LEU A 327 -39.91 -6.97 -30.27
N ASP A 328 -40.46 -5.85 -29.79
CA ASP A 328 -41.74 -5.30 -30.26
C ASP A 328 -41.69 -4.82 -31.73
N SER A 329 -40.49 -4.54 -32.25
CA SER A 329 -40.29 -4.00 -33.61
C SER A 329 -39.64 -4.97 -34.59
N THR A 330 -39.26 -6.18 -34.19
CA THR A 330 -38.60 -7.18 -35.04
C THR A 330 -39.58 -8.27 -35.48
N ASN A 331 -39.33 -8.82 -36.67
CA ASN A 331 -40.00 -10.04 -37.15
C ASN A 331 -39.23 -11.33 -36.79
N GLU A 332 -38.09 -11.20 -36.09
CA GLU A 332 -37.19 -12.30 -35.73
C GLU A 332 -36.88 -12.32 -34.20
N PRO A 333 -37.91 -12.50 -33.35
CA PRO A 333 -37.72 -12.51 -31.88
C PRO A 333 -36.79 -13.63 -31.43
N SER A 334 -36.76 -14.75 -32.12
CA SER A 334 -35.90 -15.90 -31.83
C SER A 334 -34.41 -15.60 -31.85
N LEU A 335 -33.97 -14.50 -32.46
CA LEU A 335 -32.57 -14.04 -32.43
C LEU A 335 -32.22 -13.33 -31.11
N LEU A 336 -33.21 -12.74 -30.44
CA LEU A 336 -32.98 -11.90 -29.26
C LEU A 336 -33.37 -12.59 -27.94
N GLU A 337 -34.44 -13.36 -27.92
CA GLU A 337 -34.97 -14.06 -26.74
C GLU A 337 -33.89 -14.88 -26.01
N PRO A 338 -33.05 -15.71 -26.68
CA PRO A 338 -32.01 -16.47 -26.01
C PRO A 338 -30.94 -15.58 -25.34
N ILE A 339 -30.68 -14.40 -25.92
CA ILE A 339 -29.69 -13.47 -25.36
C ILE A 339 -30.20 -12.83 -24.05
N ILE A 340 -31.50 -12.47 -24.06
CA ILE A 340 -32.16 -11.93 -22.84
C ILE A 340 -32.25 -13.02 -21.78
N GLU A 341 -32.61 -14.24 -22.15
CA GLU A 341 -32.73 -15.37 -21.24
C GLU A 341 -31.37 -15.69 -20.61
N GLU A 342 -30.31 -15.80 -21.42
CA GLU A 342 -28.94 -15.98 -20.91
C GLU A 342 -28.56 -14.92 -19.86
N LEU A 343 -28.85 -13.65 -20.13
CA LEU A 343 -28.56 -12.58 -19.16
C LEU A 343 -29.43 -12.69 -17.90
N ASN A 344 -30.70 -13.11 -18.03
CA ASN A 344 -31.60 -13.26 -16.91
C ASN A 344 -31.27 -14.46 -16.01
N GLN A 345 -30.63 -15.49 -16.56
CA GLN A 345 -30.16 -16.66 -15.79
C GLN A 345 -28.93 -16.36 -14.95
N VAL A 346 -28.21 -15.26 -15.21
CA VAL A 346 -27.06 -14.84 -14.37
C VAL A 346 -27.60 -14.24 -13.08
N SER A 347 -27.40 -14.94 -11.95
CA SER A 347 -27.89 -14.51 -10.65
C SER A 347 -27.31 -13.17 -10.20
N TYR A 348 -26.02 -12.95 -10.48
CA TYR A 348 -25.27 -11.76 -10.12
C TYR A 348 -24.49 -11.24 -11.34
N PRO A 349 -25.16 -10.55 -12.28
CA PRO A 349 -24.51 -10.04 -13.47
C PRO A 349 -23.51 -8.94 -13.13
N ILE A 350 -22.42 -8.90 -13.88
CA ILE A 350 -21.41 -7.83 -13.81
C ILE A 350 -21.42 -7.01 -15.10
N PHE A 351 -20.70 -5.91 -15.14
CA PHE A 351 -20.71 -5.01 -16.31
C PHE A 351 -20.28 -5.70 -17.62
N SER A 352 -19.37 -6.69 -17.55
CA SER A 352 -18.97 -7.46 -18.74
C SER A 352 -20.09 -8.31 -19.31
N ASP A 353 -21.03 -8.79 -18.49
CA ASP A 353 -22.18 -9.56 -18.97
C ASP A 353 -23.13 -8.67 -19.77
N LEU A 354 -23.30 -7.41 -19.33
CA LEU A 354 -24.12 -6.42 -20.03
C LEU A 354 -23.50 -6.06 -21.40
N VAL A 355 -22.18 -5.81 -21.44
CA VAL A 355 -21.45 -5.55 -22.68
C VAL A 355 -21.55 -6.75 -23.62
N LYS A 356 -21.39 -7.96 -23.12
CA LYS A 356 -21.52 -9.21 -23.86
C LYS A 356 -22.90 -9.36 -24.45
N ALA A 357 -23.97 -9.13 -23.70
CA ALA A 357 -25.35 -9.17 -24.18
C ALA A 357 -25.59 -8.12 -25.27
N GLY A 358 -25.17 -6.88 -25.05
CA GLY A 358 -25.28 -5.81 -26.06
C GLY A 358 -24.56 -6.13 -27.38
N ARG A 359 -23.33 -6.65 -27.30
CA ARG A 359 -22.54 -7.05 -28.48
C ARG A 359 -23.16 -8.25 -29.19
N LYS A 360 -23.66 -9.26 -28.48
CA LYS A 360 -24.40 -10.39 -29.07
C LYS A 360 -25.63 -9.90 -29.82
N THR A 361 -26.40 -9.01 -29.22
CA THR A 361 -27.60 -8.43 -29.84
C THR A 361 -27.25 -7.64 -31.10
N LEU A 362 -26.24 -6.76 -31.07
CA LEU A 362 -25.82 -6.02 -32.28
C LEU A 362 -25.31 -6.94 -33.38
N ARG A 363 -24.68 -8.07 -33.06
CA ARG A 363 -24.23 -9.06 -34.02
C ARG A 363 -25.41 -9.80 -34.66
N ALA A 364 -26.41 -10.18 -33.87
CA ALA A 364 -27.61 -10.85 -34.35
C ALA A 364 -28.39 -9.93 -35.30
N PHE A 365 -28.51 -8.65 -34.98
CA PHE A 365 -29.24 -7.64 -35.76
C PHE A 365 -28.34 -6.76 -36.64
N ARG A 366 -27.19 -7.27 -37.11
CA ARG A 366 -26.20 -6.48 -37.86
C ARG A 366 -26.74 -5.88 -39.18
N PHE A 367 -27.74 -6.50 -39.79
CA PHE A 367 -28.36 -6.04 -41.02
C PHE A 367 -29.63 -5.21 -40.78
N TYR A 368 -30.09 -5.08 -39.56
CA TYR A 368 -31.29 -4.35 -39.18
C TYR A 368 -30.98 -2.87 -38.90
N GLN A 369 -31.73 -1.97 -39.59
CA GLN A 369 -31.47 -0.51 -39.53
C GLN A 369 -32.51 0.26 -38.68
N GLY A 370 -33.27 -0.42 -37.82
CA GLY A 370 -34.34 0.20 -37.00
C GLY A 370 -33.84 1.13 -35.90
N PRO A 371 -34.74 2.02 -35.41
CA PRO A 371 -34.40 2.96 -34.33
C PRO A 371 -33.88 2.26 -33.06
N ALA A 372 -34.44 1.10 -32.70
CA ALA A 372 -34.02 0.33 -31.51
C ALA A 372 -32.56 -0.15 -31.61
N VAL A 373 -32.08 -0.55 -32.81
CA VAL A 373 -30.67 -0.95 -33.00
C VAL A 373 -29.74 0.27 -32.89
N LYS A 374 -30.18 1.44 -33.40
CA LYS A 374 -29.40 2.69 -33.22
C LYS A 374 -29.29 3.06 -31.75
N LEU A 375 -30.40 2.93 -30.99
CA LEU A 375 -30.40 3.18 -29.56
C LEU A 375 -29.50 2.18 -28.79
N LEU A 376 -29.53 0.88 -29.15
CA LEU A 376 -28.68 -0.13 -28.56
C LEU A 376 -27.20 0.16 -28.82
N ARG A 377 -26.85 0.55 -30.05
CA ARG A 377 -25.47 0.93 -30.39
C ARG A 377 -24.99 2.11 -29.54
N LYS A 378 -25.82 3.15 -29.45
CA LYS A 378 -25.51 4.30 -28.59
C LYS A 378 -25.34 3.89 -27.13
N TRP A 379 -26.27 3.13 -26.55
CA TRP A 379 -26.20 2.64 -25.19
C TRP A 379 -24.93 1.83 -24.93
N LEU A 380 -24.55 0.94 -25.87
CA LEU A 380 -23.34 0.12 -25.72
C LEU A 380 -22.07 0.99 -25.73
N THR A 381 -21.99 1.95 -26.65
CA THR A 381 -20.88 2.91 -26.71
C THR A 381 -20.80 3.74 -25.42
N ASP A 382 -21.92 4.28 -24.96
CA ASP A 382 -22.00 5.06 -23.72
C ASP A 382 -21.59 4.20 -22.49
N LEU A 383 -21.99 2.91 -22.44
CA LEU A 383 -21.61 1.98 -21.39
C LEU A 383 -20.10 1.63 -21.44
N GLU A 384 -19.55 1.38 -22.61
CA GLU A 384 -18.12 1.09 -22.79
C GLU A 384 -17.26 2.30 -22.39
N ASP A 385 -17.67 3.51 -22.76
CA ASP A 385 -16.98 4.75 -22.36
C ASP A 385 -17.09 5.01 -20.85
N LYS A 386 -18.26 4.73 -20.26
CA LYS A 386 -18.49 4.81 -18.81
C LYS A 386 -17.60 3.79 -18.07
N ASN A 387 -17.50 2.56 -18.59
CA ASN A 387 -16.66 1.52 -18.01
C ASN A 387 -15.16 1.84 -18.16
N ARG A 388 -14.74 2.43 -19.27
CA ARG A 388 -13.36 2.90 -19.43
C ARG A 388 -13.01 3.91 -18.32
N ARG A 389 -13.86 4.88 -18.06
CA ARG A 389 -13.67 5.85 -16.96
C ARG A 389 -13.69 5.18 -15.59
N ARG A 390 -14.60 4.23 -15.33
CA ARG A 390 -14.68 3.48 -14.08
C ARG A 390 -13.41 2.72 -13.74
N PHE A 391 -12.80 2.06 -14.74
CA PHE A 391 -11.73 1.10 -14.53
C PHE A 391 -10.36 1.57 -14.97
N SER A 392 -10.23 2.69 -15.68
CA SER A 392 -8.94 3.21 -16.18
C SER A 392 -8.59 4.60 -15.64
N SER A 393 -9.50 5.31 -14.95
CA SER A 393 -9.20 6.58 -14.30
C SER A 393 -8.36 6.39 -13.02
N HIS A 394 -7.71 7.44 -12.57
CA HIS A 394 -6.89 7.49 -11.34
C HIS A 394 -5.66 6.58 -11.32
N GLN A 395 -5.24 6.03 -12.46
CA GLN A 395 -4.02 5.24 -12.60
C GLN A 395 -2.80 6.09 -12.91
N MET A 396 -3.02 7.21 -13.59
CA MET A 396 -2.00 8.20 -13.96
C MET A 396 -2.53 9.59 -13.63
N SER A 397 -1.64 10.58 -13.57
CA SER A 397 -2.06 11.96 -13.40
C SER A 397 -2.87 12.43 -14.61
N GLU A 398 -4.12 12.81 -14.39
CA GLU A 398 -5.03 13.42 -15.38
C GLU A 398 -5.13 14.95 -15.20
N SER A 399 -4.34 15.50 -14.27
CA SER A 399 -4.30 16.92 -13.94
C SER A 399 -3.27 17.70 -14.77
N VAL A 400 -3.19 18.99 -14.55
CA VAL A 400 -2.17 19.87 -15.16
C VAL A 400 -0.72 19.47 -14.82
N HIS A 401 -0.54 18.67 -13.78
CA HIS A 401 0.76 18.14 -13.34
C HIS A 401 1.16 16.83 -14.07
N SER A 402 0.35 16.38 -15.04
CA SER A 402 0.67 15.18 -15.80
C SER A 402 1.99 15.35 -16.57
N PRO A 403 2.94 14.40 -16.46
CA PRO A 403 4.19 14.44 -17.22
C PRO A 403 3.96 14.40 -18.73
N LEU A 404 2.80 13.89 -19.18
CA LEU A 404 2.43 13.88 -20.60
C LEU A 404 2.11 15.27 -21.16
N LEU A 405 1.90 16.28 -20.30
CA LEU A 405 1.63 17.66 -20.68
C LEU A 405 2.90 18.51 -20.72
N VAL A 406 4.06 17.96 -20.36
CA VAL A 406 5.34 18.67 -20.43
C VAL A 406 5.66 18.95 -21.90
N LYS A 407 5.78 20.25 -22.22
CA LYS A 407 6.10 20.66 -23.58
C LYS A 407 7.57 20.42 -23.91
N GLU A 408 7.84 19.96 -25.11
CA GLU A 408 9.20 19.87 -25.63
C GLU A 408 9.81 21.28 -25.68
N VAL A 409 11.01 21.43 -25.10
CA VAL A 409 11.84 22.63 -25.23
C VAL A 409 13.05 22.26 -26.08
N LYS A 410 13.12 22.83 -27.30
CA LYS A 410 14.24 22.58 -28.21
C LYS A 410 15.50 23.29 -27.70
N PRO A 411 16.67 22.67 -27.84
CA PRO A 411 17.91 23.33 -27.49
C PRO A 411 18.18 24.54 -28.40
N LEU A 412 18.73 25.61 -27.80
CA LEU A 412 19.19 26.77 -28.49
C LEU A 412 20.71 26.73 -28.51
N TYR A 413 21.28 26.84 -29.71
CA TYR A 413 22.74 26.84 -29.89
C TYR A 413 23.20 28.23 -30.30
N GLU A 414 24.35 28.64 -29.78
CA GLU A 414 25.05 29.82 -30.27
C GLU A 414 25.58 29.58 -31.69
N LYS A 415 25.91 30.67 -32.43
CA LYS A 415 26.45 30.55 -33.79
C LYS A 415 27.75 29.77 -33.86
N VAL A 416 28.55 29.86 -32.81
CA VAL A 416 29.78 29.08 -32.62
C VAL A 416 29.69 28.44 -31.22
N PRO A 417 29.09 27.24 -31.08
CA PRO A 417 28.94 26.61 -29.79
C PRO A 417 30.28 26.20 -29.22
N GLN A 418 30.46 26.43 -27.92
CA GLN A 418 31.58 25.87 -27.18
C GLN A 418 31.38 24.34 -27.09
N GLN A 419 32.41 23.57 -27.39
CA GLN A 419 32.40 22.12 -27.16
C GLN A 419 32.91 21.86 -25.76
N VAL A 420 32.13 21.06 -25.00
CA VAL A 420 32.43 20.62 -23.64
C VAL A 420 32.08 19.14 -23.50
N ASP A 421 32.67 18.48 -22.51
CA ASP A 421 32.32 17.09 -22.22
C ASP A 421 30.85 16.97 -21.75
N GLY A 422 30.19 15.88 -22.13
CA GLY A 422 28.79 15.63 -21.70
C GLY A 422 28.63 15.61 -20.18
N ARG A 423 29.64 15.15 -19.43
CA ARG A 423 29.65 15.19 -17.96
C ARG A 423 29.55 16.62 -17.39
N GLU A 424 30.15 17.61 -18.04
CA GLU A 424 30.08 19.01 -17.59
C GLU A 424 28.67 19.58 -17.77
N ILE A 425 27.99 19.21 -18.87
CA ILE A 425 26.60 19.57 -19.12
C ILE A 425 25.69 18.97 -18.06
N LEU A 426 25.88 17.66 -17.75
CA LEU A 426 25.13 16.96 -16.71
C LEU A 426 25.39 17.59 -15.33
N ASN A 427 26.65 17.85 -14.99
CA ASN A 427 27.02 18.47 -13.72
C ASN A 427 26.33 19.83 -13.52
N GLN A 428 26.35 20.68 -14.53
CA GLN A 428 25.68 21.98 -14.49
C GLN A 428 24.15 21.82 -14.36
N SER A 429 23.57 20.83 -15.05
CA SER A 429 22.13 20.55 -14.98
C SER A 429 21.73 20.07 -13.58
N PHE A 430 22.49 19.14 -12.99
CA PHE A 430 22.25 18.65 -11.62
C PHE A 430 22.47 19.79 -10.60
N SER A 431 23.47 20.63 -10.79
CA SER A 431 23.66 21.82 -9.96
C SER A 431 22.44 22.75 -9.99
N ASN A 432 21.85 22.97 -11.16
CA ASN A 432 20.64 23.79 -11.30
C ASN A 432 19.43 23.14 -10.64
N PHE A 433 19.26 21.82 -10.78
CA PHE A 433 18.16 21.09 -10.10
C PHE A 433 18.27 21.17 -8.57
N LEU A 434 19.47 21.10 -8.03
CA LEU A 434 19.73 21.17 -6.59
C LEU A 434 19.47 22.56 -5.98
N GLU A 435 19.25 23.61 -6.77
CA GLU A 435 18.77 24.91 -6.24
C GLU A 435 17.33 24.83 -5.72
N ASP A 436 16.47 23.89 -6.23
CA ASP A 436 15.18 23.59 -5.59
C ASP A 436 15.45 22.85 -4.26
N PRO A 437 15.01 23.38 -3.10
CA PRO A 437 15.27 22.72 -1.82
C PRO A 437 14.70 21.30 -1.72
N ARG A 438 13.65 20.98 -2.47
CA ARG A 438 13.03 19.64 -2.48
C ARG A 438 13.85 18.60 -3.23
N VAL A 439 14.74 19.04 -4.13
CA VAL A 439 15.60 18.13 -4.91
C VAL A 439 16.78 17.69 -4.06
N PHE A 440 17.05 16.39 -4.10
CA PHE A 440 18.26 15.79 -3.56
C PHE A 440 18.64 14.57 -4.40
N ILE A 441 19.91 14.21 -4.36
CA ILE A 441 20.49 13.08 -5.10
C ILE A 441 20.95 12.03 -4.09
N LEU A 442 20.68 10.76 -4.37
CA LEU A 442 21.19 9.65 -3.61
C LEU A 442 21.64 8.54 -4.55
N GLY A 443 22.75 7.92 -4.23
CA GLY A 443 23.33 6.88 -5.03
C GLY A 443 24.67 6.40 -4.45
N GLU A 444 25.24 5.41 -5.08
CA GLU A 444 26.56 4.90 -4.74
C GLU A 444 27.62 5.83 -5.32
N ASP A 445 28.57 6.26 -4.47
CA ASP A 445 29.69 7.11 -4.88
C ASP A 445 29.29 8.49 -5.47
N VAL A 446 28.04 8.93 -5.30
CA VAL A 446 27.53 10.20 -5.89
C VAL A 446 28.09 11.42 -5.20
N GLY A 447 28.47 11.32 -3.93
CA GLY A 447 28.92 12.45 -3.12
C GLY A 447 30.40 12.74 -3.26
N LYS A 448 31.24 12.00 -2.54
CA LYS A 448 32.67 12.33 -2.39
C LYS A 448 33.42 12.38 -3.70
N ILE A 449 33.21 11.42 -4.61
CA ILE A 449 33.88 11.37 -5.91
C ILE A 449 33.02 11.96 -7.04
N GLY A 450 31.72 12.16 -6.82
CA GLY A 450 30.80 12.75 -7.79
C GLY A 450 30.36 11.81 -8.90
N ASP A 451 30.05 10.56 -8.55
CA ASP A 451 29.77 9.37 -9.33
C ASP A 451 30.99 8.84 -10.14
N VAL A 452 30.82 7.64 -10.70
CA VAL A 452 31.87 6.94 -11.49
C VAL A 452 32.27 7.73 -12.73
N ASN A 453 31.34 8.48 -13.33
CA ASN A 453 31.56 9.31 -14.50
C ASN A 453 31.85 10.78 -14.14
N GLN A 454 31.85 11.12 -12.86
CA GLN A 454 32.08 12.46 -12.32
C GLN A 454 31.06 13.52 -12.78
N THR A 455 29.84 13.07 -13.07
CA THR A 455 28.75 14.01 -13.44
C THR A 455 28.22 14.81 -12.26
N LEU A 456 28.54 14.39 -11.02
CA LEU A 456 28.16 15.03 -9.76
C LEU A 456 29.38 15.61 -9.00
N ALA A 457 30.56 15.63 -9.62
CA ALA A 457 31.79 16.10 -8.99
C ALA A 457 31.64 17.50 -8.37
N GLY A 458 32.01 17.63 -7.08
CA GLY A 458 31.96 18.88 -6.33
C GLY A 458 30.56 19.32 -5.85
N LEU A 459 29.48 18.62 -6.25
CA LEU A 459 28.12 19.01 -5.85
C LEU A 459 27.85 18.75 -4.37
N GLN A 460 28.43 17.69 -3.78
CA GLN A 460 28.31 17.44 -2.34
C GLN A 460 28.99 18.55 -1.53
N ASP A 461 30.17 19.02 -1.95
CA ASP A 461 30.86 20.14 -1.29
C ASP A 461 30.06 21.45 -1.38
N LYS A 462 29.35 21.67 -2.49
CA LYS A 462 28.51 22.85 -2.71
C LYS A 462 27.20 22.82 -1.93
N PHE A 463 26.48 21.69 -1.94
CA PHE A 463 25.11 21.59 -1.44
C PHE A 463 24.98 20.82 -0.13
N GLY A 464 26.01 20.10 0.30
CA GLY A 464 26.04 19.32 1.51
C GLY A 464 25.60 17.85 1.35
N PRO A 465 25.96 16.98 2.31
CA PRO A 465 25.75 15.53 2.23
C PRO A 465 24.29 15.08 2.33
N LEU A 466 23.38 15.96 2.80
CA LEU A 466 21.95 15.67 2.81
C LEU A 466 21.25 15.99 1.49
N LYS A 467 21.93 16.73 0.59
CA LYS A 467 21.44 16.99 -0.75
C LYS A 467 22.10 16.11 -1.81
N VAL A 468 23.34 15.68 -1.57
CA VAL A 468 24.04 14.70 -2.42
C VAL A 468 24.60 13.63 -1.50
N THR A 469 23.89 12.52 -1.42
CA THR A 469 24.07 11.52 -0.36
C THR A 469 24.68 10.25 -0.91
N ASP A 470 25.89 9.91 -0.44
CA ASP A 470 26.48 8.60 -0.67
C ASP A 470 25.68 7.51 0.05
N THR A 471 25.49 6.39 -0.60
CA THR A 471 24.80 5.21 -0.04
C THR A 471 25.70 3.97 -0.14
N GLY A 472 25.33 2.91 0.57
CA GLY A 472 25.88 1.58 0.32
C GLY A 472 25.27 0.95 -0.92
N ILE A 473 25.86 -0.17 -1.37
CA ILE A 473 25.38 -0.99 -2.51
C ILE A 473 24.06 -1.67 -2.10
N ARG A 474 22.94 -1.17 -2.61
CA ARG A 474 21.60 -1.62 -2.22
C ARG A 474 20.51 -1.07 -3.16
N GLU A 475 20.58 -1.35 -4.43
CA GLU A 475 19.82 -0.70 -5.50
C GLU A 475 18.30 -0.77 -5.27
N ILE A 476 17.75 -1.91 -4.81
CA ILE A 476 16.32 -2.06 -4.57
C ILE A 476 15.84 -1.08 -3.49
N SER A 477 16.52 -1.04 -2.36
CA SER A 477 16.14 -0.15 -1.26
C SER A 477 16.48 1.31 -1.56
N LEU A 478 17.46 1.56 -2.42
CA LEU A 478 17.81 2.89 -2.91
C LEU A 478 16.67 3.49 -3.75
N VAL A 479 16.16 2.73 -4.74
CA VAL A 479 14.99 3.13 -5.53
C VAL A 479 13.76 3.30 -4.62
N GLY A 480 13.52 2.35 -3.71
CA GLY A 480 12.43 2.45 -2.74
C GLY A 480 12.55 3.67 -1.83
N GLN A 481 13.76 4.04 -1.42
CA GLN A 481 14.02 5.26 -0.64
C GLN A 481 13.61 6.51 -1.43
N GLY A 482 13.92 6.57 -2.71
CA GLY A 482 13.47 7.64 -3.60
C GLY A 482 11.94 7.68 -3.73
N VAL A 483 11.32 6.53 -3.99
CA VAL A 483 9.84 6.41 -4.09
C VAL A 483 9.17 6.91 -2.82
N GLY A 484 9.60 6.46 -1.65
CA GLY A 484 9.01 6.86 -0.37
C GLY A 484 9.18 8.34 -0.07
N ALA A 485 10.34 8.92 -0.38
CA ALA A 485 10.58 10.35 -0.22
C ALA A 485 9.70 11.21 -1.16
N SER A 486 9.48 10.73 -2.40
CA SER A 486 8.58 11.41 -3.36
C SER A 486 7.13 11.45 -2.86
N MET A 487 6.68 10.41 -2.19
CA MET A 487 5.34 10.34 -1.59
C MET A 487 5.12 11.41 -0.52
N ARG A 488 6.20 12.01 -0.04
CA ARG A 488 6.21 13.10 0.95
C ARG A 488 6.62 14.45 0.35
N GLY A 489 6.37 14.66 -0.95
CA GLY A 489 6.54 15.94 -1.64
C GLY A 489 7.98 16.31 -1.97
N LEU A 490 8.97 15.46 -1.66
CA LEU A 490 10.36 15.66 -2.08
C LEU A 490 10.58 15.20 -3.52
N LYS A 491 11.70 15.60 -4.12
CA LYS A 491 12.06 15.31 -5.51
C LYS A 491 13.41 14.61 -5.59
N PRO A 492 13.49 13.33 -5.23
CA PRO A 492 14.73 12.58 -5.28
C PRO A 492 15.17 12.28 -6.71
N ILE A 493 16.46 12.37 -6.93
CA ILE A 493 17.15 11.79 -8.08
C ILE A 493 17.91 10.59 -7.54
N VAL A 494 17.54 9.40 -7.99
CA VAL A 494 18.17 8.14 -7.58
C VAL A 494 19.13 7.71 -8.68
N GLU A 495 20.40 7.65 -8.35
CA GLU A 495 21.44 7.20 -9.26
C GLU A 495 21.68 5.71 -9.07
N ILE A 496 21.70 4.98 -10.18
CA ILE A 496 22.17 3.59 -10.29
C ILE A 496 23.33 3.60 -11.24
N GLN A 497 24.51 3.15 -10.78
CA GLN A 497 25.79 3.31 -11.48
C GLN A 497 25.77 2.76 -12.91
N TYR A 498 25.12 1.60 -13.12
CA TYR A 498 25.07 0.93 -14.43
C TYR A 498 23.67 0.41 -14.72
N LEU A 499 23.24 0.53 -15.98
CA LEU A 499 21.90 0.12 -16.44
C LEU A 499 21.58 -1.34 -16.10
N ASP A 500 22.57 -2.22 -16.14
CA ASP A 500 22.42 -3.65 -15.85
C ASP A 500 21.88 -3.91 -14.43
N TYR A 501 22.21 -3.05 -13.47
CA TYR A 501 21.83 -3.21 -12.06
C TYR A 501 20.36 -2.82 -11.79
N ILE A 502 19.72 -2.09 -12.71
CA ILE A 502 18.31 -1.68 -12.56
C ILE A 502 17.32 -2.86 -12.69
N LEU A 503 17.81 -4.02 -13.13
CA LEU A 503 16.99 -5.22 -13.33
C LEU A 503 16.75 -6.03 -12.05
N TYR A 504 17.37 -5.67 -10.93
CA TYR A 504 17.15 -6.32 -9.63
C TYR A 504 15.76 -6.10 -9.09
#